data_61b9b29ea06103741b3be11155312df8
#
_entry.id   61b9b29ea06103741b3be11155312df8
#
_cell.length_a   1.000
_cell.length_b   1.000
_cell.length_c   1.000
_cell.angle_alpha   90.00
_cell.angle_beta   90.00
_cell.angle_gamma   90.00
#
_symmetry.space_group_name_H-M   'P 1'
#
loop_
_entity.id
_entity.type
_entity.pdbx_description
1 polymer ?
#
loop_
_entity_poly.entity_id
_entity_poly.type
_entity_poly.pdbx_seq_one_letter_code
_entity_poly.pdbx_strand_id
1 'polypeptide(L)'
;MNGRLDRATVFVDADNTLWDTDAVFAESQLALLEAVEAGVGRRTAAADRLAFLRAIDQALAERHHARLRYPPRLLVRATELALGGIDGDSAARAAWRGGQTYRLSDDQAGDIERRFFETLAHAPEIRPGVLIGLSALEQAGCLLLIVTEGAKAKVERNAERVGVAQFFERIIEGPKAPELYRRVLSFTGAPARAFMVGDQLDRDITPAKTAGLRTIFFPGGFQPRWTPAVEQVRPDYTIASFDEVPDIVLGQRRATAAGSKA
;
A
#
# COMPACT_ATOMS: atom_id res chain seq x y z
N MET A 1 -19.83 -29.04 -19.42
CA MET A 1 -18.58 -28.45 -18.89
C MET A 1 -18.36 -27.01 -19.38
N ASN A 2 -19.37 -26.14 -19.42
CA ASN A 2 -19.29 -24.78 -19.99
C ASN A 2 -19.44 -23.62 -18.99
N GLY A 3 -19.45 -23.88 -17.66
CA GLY A 3 -19.69 -22.83 -16.65
C GLY A 3 -18.44 -22.08 -16.16
N ARG A 4 -17.22 -22.42 -16.62
CA ARG A 4 -15.98 -21.76 -16.16
C ARG A 4 -15.54 -20.54 -16.98
N LEU A 5 -16.04 -20.37 -18.21
CA LEU A 5 -15.56 -19.33 -19.13
C LEU A 5 -16.21 -17.95 -18.91
N ASP A 6 -17.28 -17.87 -18.12
CA ASP A 6 -18.03 -16.61 -17.92
C ASP A 6 -17.84 -15.99 -16.51
N ARG A 7 -17.03 -16.63 -15.68
CA ARG A 7 -16.76 -16.21 -14.29
C ARG A 7 -15.81 -14.99 -14.31
N ALA A 8 -16.25 -13.86 -13.73
CA ALA A 8 -15.38 -12.71 -13.57
C ALA A 8 -14.22 -13.03 -12.63
N THR A 9 -13.00 -12.58 -12.98
CA THR A 9 -11.83 -12.67 -12.13
C THR A 9 -11.54 -11.30 -11.56
N VAL A 10 -11.45 -11.19 -10.22
CA VAL A 10 -11.15 -9.95 -9.53
C VAL A 10 -9.82 -10.12 -8.78
N PHE A 11 -8.82 -9.40 -9.22
CA PHE A 11 -7.57 -9.22 -8.52
C PHE A 11 -7.73 -8.09 -7.53
N VAL A 12 -7.31 -8.30 -6.29
CA VAL A 12 -7.43 -7.31 -5.22
C VAL A 12 -6.05 -7.13 -4.58
N ASP A 13 -5.61 -5.90 -4.46
CA ASP A 13 -4.46 -5.58 -3.61
C ASP A 13 -4.82 -5.77 -2.14
N ALA A 14 -3.81 -5.98 -1.29
CA ALA A 14 -4.01 -6.24 0.12
C ALA A 14 -3.90 -4.98 0.99
N ASP A 15 -2.68 -4.43 1.08
CA ASP A 15 -2.35 -3.32 1.97
C ASP A 15 -2.99 -2.02 1.47
N ASN A 16 -3.71 -1.29 2.33
CA ASN A 16 -4.50 -0.10 2.02
C ASN A 16 -5.65 -0.29 1.01
N THR A 17 -5.93 -1.55 0.63
CA THR A 17 -7.09 -1.92 -0.19
C THR A 17 -8.09 -2.75 0.60
N LEU A 18 -7.66 -3.85 1.20
CA LEU A 18 -8.51 -4.68 2.07
C LEU A 18 -8.51 -4.19 3.53
N TRP A 19 -7.38 -3.71 3.99
CA TRP A 19 -7.17 -3.19 5.35
C TRP A 19 -6.26 -1.98 5.36
N ASP A 20 -6.38 -1.14 6.39
CA ASP A 20 -5.65 0.12 6.54
C ASP A 20 -4.25 -0.12 7.16
N THR A 21 -3.28 -0.45 6.32
CA THR A 21 -1.88 -0.57 6.73
C THR A 21 -1.26 0.81 7.01
N ASP A 22 -1.76 1.88 6.38
CA ASP A 22 -1.21 3.23 6.56
C ASP A 22 -1.45 3.76 7.99
N ALA A 23 -2.58 3.43 8.60
CA ALA A 23 -2.85 3.79 9.99
C ALA A 23 -1.82 3.14 10.95
N VAL A 24 -1.53 1.85 10.77
CA VAL A 24 -0.51 1.12 11.56
C VAL A 24 0.89 1.70 11.31
N PHE A 25 1.19 2.04 10.05
CA PHE A 25 2.46 2.66 9.70
C PHE A 25 2.61 4.06 10.31
N ALA A 26 1.55 4.87 10.30
CA ALA A 26 1.53 6.19 10.92
C ALA A 26 1.75 6.11 12.43
N GLU A 27 1.11 5.15 13.12
CA GLU A 27 1.32 4.89 14.54
C GLU A 27 2.79 4.54 14.82
N SER A 28 3.37 3.61 14.02
CA SER A 28 4.76 3.21 14.14
C SER A 28 5.73 4.37 13.90
N GLN A 29 5.43 5.23 12.93
CA GLN A 29 6.22 6.43 12.63
C GLN A 29 6.18 7.44 13.79
N LEU A 30 5.00 7.70 14.35
CA LEU A 30 4.86 8.62 15.49
C LEU A 30 5.56 8.09 16.75
N ALA A 31 5.47 6.78 17.02
CA ALA A 31 6.20 6.14 18.12
C ALA A 31 7.72 6.24 17.94
N LEU A 32 8.22 6.04 16.70
CA LEU A 32 9.64 6.23 16.38
C LEU A 32 10.07 7.68 16.62
N LEU A 33 9.31 8.66 16.13
CA LEU A 33 9.61 10.07 16.31
C LEU A 33 9.68 10.43 17.79
N GLU A 34 8.72 9.99 18.59
CA GLU A 34 8.69 10.24 20.04
C GLU A 34 9.91 9.65 20.74
N ALA A 35 10.30 8.43 20.38
CA ALA A 35 11.47 7.78 20.97
C ALA A 35 12.79 8.50 20.58
N VAL A 36 12.92 8.97 19.33
CA VAL A 36 14.07 9.74 18.89
C VAL A 36 14.12 11.09 19.61
N GLU A 37 12.99 11.80 19.71
CA GLU A 37 12.88 13.08 20.42
C GLU A 37 13.32 12.94 21.90
N ALA A 38 12.84 11.90 22.58
CA ALA A 38 13.19 11.61 23.95
C ALA A 38 14.69 11.32 24.11
N GLY A 39 15.24 10.50 23.21
CA GLY A 39 16.65 10.11 23.26
C GLY A 39 17.62 11.26 22.95
N VAL A 40 17.25 12.19 22.05
CA VAL A 40 18.08 13.34 21.72
C VAL A 40 17.82 14.57 22.62
N GLY A 41 16.76 14.54 23.43
CA GLY A 41 16.32 15.65 24.29
C GLY A 41 15.82 16.87 23.50
N ARG A 42 15.23 16.65 22.30
CA ARG A 42 14.78 17.71 21.40
C ARG A 42 13.50 17.31 20.67
N ARG A 43 12.51 18.20 20.62
CA ARG A 43 11.26 17.97 19.90
C ARG A 43 11.23 18.75 18.59
N THR A 44 10.52 18.21 17.59
CA THR A 44 10.21 18.96 16.38
C THR A 44 9.28 20.14 16.70
N ALA A 45 9.53 21.28 16.04
CA ALA A 45 8.63 22.44 16.10
C ALA A 45 7.49 22.36 15.05
N ALA A 46 7.46 21.31 14.22
CA ALA A 46 6.44 21.13 13.20
C ALA A 46 5.05 20.90 13.86
N ALA A 47 4.04 21.65 13.43
CA ALA A 47 2.67 21.49 13.89
C ALA A 47 2.11 20.10 13.55
N ASP A 48 2.41 19.60 12.34
CA ASP A 48 2.12 18.23 11.93
C ASP A 48 3.37 17.36 12.07
N ARG A 49 3.43 16.61 13.16
CA ARG A 49 4.54 15.73 13.50
C ARG A 49 4.66 14.54 12.52
N LEU A 50 3.53 14.02 12.06
CA LEU A 50 3.53 12.90 11.12
C LEU A 50 4.01 13.38 9.75
N ALA A 51 3.56 14.52 9.26
CA ALA A 51 4.03 15.10 8.01
C ALA A 51 5.53 15.41 8.05
N PHE A 52 6.05 15.90 9.19
CA PHE A 52 7.48 16.10 9.39
C PHE A 52 8.28 14.80 9.18
N LEU A 53 7.86 13.72 9.84
CA LEU A 53 8.57 12.44 9.72
C LEU A 53 8.39 11.81 8.33
N ARG A 54 7.19 11.90 7.76
CA ARG A 54 6.89 11.39 6.40
C ARG A 54 7.70 12.11 5.32
N ALA A 55 8.02 13.39 5.49
CA ALA A 55 8.89 14.08 4.57
C ALA A 55 10.32 13.47 4.55
N ILE A 56 10.86 13.10 5.71
CA ILE A 56 12.16 12.43 5.84
C ILE A 56 12.09 11.00 5.29
N ASP A 57 11.05 10.26 5.62
CA ASP A 57 10.77 8.90 5.14
C ASP A 57 10.72 8.85 3.61
N GLN A 58 9.96 9.74 2.98
CA GLN A 58 9.88 9.82 1.53
C GLN A 58 11.21 10.24 0.89
N ALA A 59 11.97 11.13 1.53
CA ALA A 59 13.31 11.51 1.05
C ALA A 59 14.29 10.33 1.05
N LEU A 60 14.20 9.44 2.04
CA LEU A 60 14.94 8.17 2.08
C LEU A 60 14.44 7.21 1.01
N ALA A 61 13.14 6.94 0.95
CA ALA A 61 12.53 5.97 0.05
C ALA A 61 12.74 6.32 -1.43
N GLU A 62 12.70 7.59 -1.79
CA GLU A 62 12.92 8.06 -3.15
C GLU A 62 14.34 7.77 -3.65
N ARG A 63 15.34 7.82 -2.77
CA ARG A 63 16.76 7.69 -3.09
C ARG A 63 17.34 6.31 -2.82
N HIS A 64 16.71 5.54 -1.94
CA HIS A 64 17.21 4.21 -1.59
C HIS A 64 16.85 3.19 -2.68
N HIS A 65 17.80 2.30 -3.01
CA HIS A 65 17.60 1.26 -4.04
C HIS A 65 16.43 0.30 -3.71
N ALA A 66 16.14 0.07 -2.43
CA ALA A 66 15.00 -0.73 -1.98
C ALA A 66 13.69 0.09 -1.84
N ARG A 67 13.69 1.35 -2.24
CA ARG A 67 12.52 2.24 -2.13
C ARG A 67 11.97 2.25 -0.70
N LEU A 68 10.66 2.07 -0.51
CA LEU A 68 9.99 2.02 0.79
C LEU A 68 10.44 0.87 1.73
N ARG A 69 11.31 -0.03 1.26
CA ARG A 69 11.85 -1.16 2.04
C ARG A 69 13.26 -0.90 2.56
N TYR A 70 13.68 0.35 2.67
CA TYR A 70 14.96 0.70 3.29
C TYR A 70 14.95 0.33 4.79
N PRO A 71 16.13 0.06 5.42
CA PRO A 71 16.22 -0.29 6.83
C PRO A 71 15.72 0.85 7.73
N PRO A 72 14.75 0.63 8.66
CA PRO A 72 14.19 1.69 9.52
C PRO A 72 15.25 2.42 10.38
N ARG A 73 16.40 1.79 10.62
CA ARG A 73 17.55 2.45 11.26
C ARG A 73 17.96 3.74 10.55
N LEU A 74 17.83 3.79 9.21
CA LEU A 74 18.12 5.01 8.45
C LEU A 74 17.11 6.13 8.77
N LEU A 75 15.84 5.79 8.99
CA LEU A 75 14.83 6.76 9.40
C LEU A 75 15.14 7.32 10.81
N VAL A 76 15.53 6.47 11.75
CA VAL A 76 15.98 6.90 13.09
C VAL A 76 17.12 7.91 12.97
N ARG A 77 18.17 7.57 12.20
CA ARG A 77 19.35 8.43 12.02
C ARG A 77 19.05 9.73 11.28
N ALA A 78 18.25 9.68 10.22
CA ALA A 78 17.83 10.87 9.49
C ALA A 78 16.95 11.79 10.36
N THR A 79 16.04 11.21 11.16
CA THR A 79 15.20 11.98 12.10
C THR A 79 16.03 12.68 13.16
N GLU A 80 17.04 12.01 13.73
CA GLU A 80 17.97 12.60 14.68
C GLU A 80 18.69 13.82 14.09
N LEU A 81 19.20 13.70 12.85
CA LEU A 81 19.87 14.81 12.15
C LEU A 81 18.90 15.96 11.84
N ALA A 82 17.67 15.65 11.46
CA ALA A 82 16.65 16.67 11.18
C ALA A 82 16.25 17.43 12.46
N LEU A 83 16.12 16.75 13.60
CA LEU A 83 15.92 17.39 14.90
C LEU A 83 17.13 18.23 15.31
N GLY A 84 18.32 17.93 14.79
CA GLY A 84 19.56 18.71 14.91
C GLY A 84 19.54 20.03 14.13
N GLY A 85 18.55 20.23 13.22
CA GLY A 85 18.40 21.44 12.40
C GLY A 85 18.83 21.24 10.93
N ILE A 86 19.13 20.02 10.50
CA ILE A 86 19.39 19.68 9.10
C ILE A 86 18.04 19.50 8.39
N ASP A 87 17.86 20.04 7.18
CA ASP A 87 16.66 19.79 6.40
C ASP A 87 16.46 18.29 6.08
N GLY A 88 15.22 17.86 5.93
CA GLY A 88 14.87 16.45 5.81
C GLY A 88 15.57 15.72 4.66
N ASP A 89 15.70 16.36 3.50
CA ASP A 89 16.38 15.80 2.32
C ASP A 89 17.89 15.64 2.55
N SER A 90 18.53 16.61 3.18
CA SER A 90 19.95 16.56 3.55
C SER A 90 20.20 15.56 4.67
N ALA A 91 19.30 15.48 5.65
CA ALA A 91 19.35 14.50 6.74
C ALA A 91 19.25 13.05 6.20
N ALA A 92 18.34 12.81 5.26
CA ALA A 92 18.21 11.51 4.59
C ALA A 92 19.50 11.11 3.85
N ARG A 93 20.09 12.03 3.09
CA ARG A 93 21.37 11.79 2.38
C ARG A 93 22.51 11.54 3.34
N ALA A 94 22.61 12.31 4.42
CA ALA A 94 23.67 12.18 5.41
C ALA A 94 23.56 10.84 6.15
N ALA A 95 22.37 10.44 6.57
CA ALA A 95 22.12 9.15 7.20
C ALA A 95 22.51 7.97 6.30
N TRP A 96 22.16 8.04 5.01
CA TRP A 96 22.50 6.99 4.05
C TRP A 96 24.01 6.89 3.79
N ARG A 97 24.72 8.01 3.71
CA ARG A 97 26.19 8.03 3.51
C ARG A 97 26.95 7.50 4.71
N GLY A 98 26.41 7.63 5.92
CA GLY A 98 27.12 7.32 7.15
C GLY A 98 28.18 8.35 7.51
N GLY A 99 29.01 8.02 8.50
CA GLY A 99 30.13 8.87 8.96
C GLY A 99 29.72 10.12 9.76
N GLN A 100 28.45 10.23 10.15
CA GLN A 100 27.94 11.31 11.00
C GLN A 100 28.15 10.95 12.47
N THR A 101 28.33 11.99 13.32
CA THR A 101 28.27 11.82 14.77
C THR A 101 26.80 11.91 15.20
N TYR A 102 26.33 10.88 15.88
CA TYR A 102 24.98 10.78 16.39
C TYR A 102 24.99 10.91 17.93
N ARG A 103 23.89 11.45 18.48
CA ARG A 103 23.68 11.50 19.95
C ARG A 103 23.18 10.17 20.48
N LEU A 104 22.29 9.51 19.70
CA LEU A 104 21.84 8.17 20.03
C LEU A 104 22.97 7.15 19.79
N SER A 105 23.25 6.30 20.76
CA SER A 105 24.12 5.14 20.54
C SER A 105 23.52 4.18 19.51
N ASP A 106 24.31 3.22 19.03
CA ASP A 106 23.81 2.19 18.11
C ASP A 106 22.79 1.27 18.79
N ASP A 107 22.96 0.99 20.09
CA ASP A 107 22.01 0.21 20.87
C ASP A 107 20.67 0.94 21.01
N GLN A 108 20.69 2.23 21.36
CA GLN A 108 19.48 3.04 21.45
C GLN A 108 18.73 3.11 20.11
N ALA A 109 19.44 3.32 19.00
CA ALA A 109 18.84 3.33 17.67
C ALA A 109 18.28 1.94 17.30
N GLY A 110 18.95 0.86 17.73
CA GLY A 110 18.47 -0.51 17.58
C GLY A 110 17.20 -0.79 18.36
N ASP A 111 17.11 -0.28 19.57
CA ASP A 111 15.91 -0.41 20.40
C ASP A 111 14.71 0.33 19.80
N ILE A 112 14.94 1.51 19.23
CA ILE A 112 13.89 2.27 18.54
C ILE A 112 13.42 1.51 17.28
N GLU A 113 14.34 0.99 16.49
CA GLU A 113 14.02 0.18 15.30
C GLU A 113 13.20 -1.08 15.67
N ARG A 114 13.57 -1.78 16.74
CA ARG A 114 12.83 -2.94 17.23
C ARG A 114 11.40 -2.57 17.62
N ARG A 115 11.20 -1.51 18.40
CA ARG A 115 9.85 -1.03 18.77
C ARG A 115 9.03 -0.60 17.57
N PHE A 116 9.65 0.00 16.56
CA PHE A 116 8.99 0.32 15.30
C PHE A 116 8.41 -0.95 14.64
N PHE A 117 9.18 -2.03 14.57
CA PHE A 117 8.69 -3.30 14.03
C PHE A 117 7.63 -3.98 14.92
N GLU A 118 7.73 -3.85 16.24
CA GLU A 118 6.72 -4.34 17.18
C GLU A 118 5.36 -3.65 16.93
N THR A 119 5.36 -2.33 16.74
CA THR A 119 4.15 -1.58 16.41
C THR A 119 3.64 -1.95 15.01
N LEU A 120 4.51 -2.11 14.01
CA LEU A 120 4.13 -2.58 12.66
C LEU A 120 3.51 -3.98 12.63
N ALA A 121 3.67 -4.76 13.69
CA ALA A 121 3.04 -6.08 13.82
C ALA A 121 1.60 -6.02 14.33
N HIS A 122 1.09 -4.83 14.70
CA HIS A 122 -0.31 -4.64 15.06
C HIS A 122 -1.23 -5.05 13.89
N ALA A 123 -2.42 -5.54 14.23
CA ALA A 123 -3.40 -5.90 13.22
C ALA A 123 -4.00 -4.62 12.61
N PRO A 124 -3.99 -4.48 11.27
CA PRO A 124 -4.68 -3.36 10.64
C PRO A 124 -6.20 -3.52 10.73
N GLU A 125 -6.91 -2.40 10.70
CA GLU A 125 -8.37 -2.41 10.59
C GLU A 125 -8.83 -2.68 9.16
N ILE A 126 -9.96 -3.35 9.02
CA ILE A 126 -10.56 -3.60 7.70
C ILE A 126 -11.10 -2.29 7.12
N ARG A 127 -10.93 -2.10 5.80
CA ARG A 127 -11.41 -0.89 5.14
C ARG A 127 -12.93 -0.92 4.89
N PRO A 128 -13.55 0.27 4.70
CA PRO A 128 -15.00 0.38 4.51
C PRO A 128 -15.52 -0.49 3.35
N GLY A 129 -16.60 -1.20 3.60
CA GLY A 129 -17.33 -1.98 2.61
C GLY A 129 -16.68 -3.31 2.21
N VAL A 130 -15.47 -3.64 2.68
CA VAL A 130 -14.70 -4.82 2.22
C VAL A 130 -15.46 -6.13 2.45
N LEU A 131 -15.95 -6.39 3.65
CA LEU A 131 -16.69 -7.64 3.93
C LEU A 131 -17.96 -7.76 3.10
N ILE A 132 -18.69 -6.66 2.95
CA ILE A 132 -19.93 -6.61 2.16
C ILE A 132 -19.62 -6.89 0.69
N GLY A 133 -18.64 -6.18 0.13
CA GLY A 133 -18.28 -6.32 -1.27
C GLY A 133 -17.70 -7.70 -1.62
N LEU A 134 -16.83 -8.24 -0.77
CA LEU A 134 -16.27 -9.60 -0.97
C LEU A 134 -17.36 -10.68 -0.91
N SER A 135 -18.27 -10.60 0.07
CA SER A 135 -19.39 -11.53 0.18
C SER A 135 -20.30 -11.49 -1.06
N ALA A 136 -20.63 -10.32 -1.56
CA ALA A 136 -21.45 -10.17 -2.77
C ALA A 136 -20.75 -10.71 -4.02
N LEU A 137 -19.43 -10.49 -4.18
CA LEU A 137 -18.65 -11.05 -5.28
C LEU A 137 -18.57 -12.58 -5.23
N GLU A 138 -18.37 -13.14 -4.03
CA GLU A 138 -18.36 -14.59 -3.81
C GLU A 138 -19.72 -15.22 -4.16
N GLN A 139 -20.82 -14.64 -3.68
CA GLN A 139 -22.19 -15.10 -3.99
C GLN A 139 -22.48 -15.03 -5.50
N ALA A 140 -21.93 -14.05 -6.20
CA ALA A 140 -22.01 -13.94 -7.64
C ALA A 140 -21.08 -14.92 -8.39
N GLY A 141 -20.35 -15.75 -7.68
CA GLY A 141 -19.44 -16.74 -8.25
C GLY A 141 -18.18 -16.17 -8.86
N CYS A 142 -17.74 -14.97 -8.49
CA CYS A 142 -16.48 -14.39 -8.95
C CYS A 142 -15.28 -15.16 -8.44
N LEU A 143 -14.20 -15.21 -9.20
CA LEU A 143 -12.91 -15.70 -8.77
C LEU A 143 -12.14 -14.55 -8.13
N LEU A 144 -11.84 -14.66 -6.83
CA LEU A 144 -11.14 -13.62 -6.07
C LEU A 144 -9.69 -14.05 -5.80
N LEU A 145 -8.74 -13.19 -6.15
CA LEU A 145 -7.30 -13.42 -5.99
C LEU A 145 -6.67 -12.19 -5.35
N ILE A 146 -5.88 -12.38 -4.28
CA ILE A 146 -5.02 -11.31 -3.79
C ILE A 146 -3.75 -11.24 -4.64
N VAL A 147 -3.34 -10.04 -5.06
CA VAL A 147 -2.05 -9.78 -5.68
C VAL A 147 -1.30 -8.76 -4.83
N THR A 148 -0.14 -9.13 -4.33
CA THR A 148 0.63 -8.31 -3.39
C THR A 148 2.12 -8.32 -3.70
N GLU A 149 2.79 -7.21 -3.41
CA GLU A 149 4.26 -7.15 -3.33
C GLU A 149 4.77 -7.34 -1.89
N GLY A 150 3.86 -7.39 -0.93
CA GLY A 150 4.15 -7.75 0.46
C GLY A 150 4.45 -9.23 0.62
N ALA A 151 5.12 -9.59 1.73
CA ALA A 151 5.38 -11.00 2.05
C ALA A 151 4.05 -11.77 2.23
N LYS A 152 3.87 -12.84 1.48
CA LYS A 152 2.65 -13.66 1.48
C LYS A 152 2.22 -14.07 2.89
N ALA A 153 3.17 -14.53 3.72
CA ALA A 153 2.88 -14.94 5.09
C ALA A 153 2.32 -13.79 5.99
N LYS A 154 2.69 -12.53 5.71
CA LYS A 154 2.10 -11.37 6.40
C LYS A 154 0.67 -11.15 5.93
N VAL A 155 0.45 -11.21 4.62
CA VAL A 155 -0.87 -11.03 4.02
C VAL A 155 -1.85 -12.12 4.47
N GLU A 156 -1.41 -13.38 4.53
CA GLU A 156 -2.19 -14.50 5.05
C GLU A 156 -2.65 -14.24 6.50
N ARG A 157 -1.71 -13.89 7.40
CA ARG A 157 -2.04 -13.58 8.80
C ARG A 157 -3.01 -12.40 8.93
N ASN A 158 -2.84 -11.35 8.14
CA ASN A 158 -3.75 -10.21 8.18
C ASN A 158 -5.13 -10.58 7.65
N ALA A 159 -5.22 -11.30 6.53
CA ALA A 159 -6.48 -11.77 5.95
C ALA A 159 -7.29 -12.65 6.93
N GLU A 160 -6.59 -13.53 7.67
CA GLU A 160 -7.19 -14.34 8.74
C GLU A 160 -7.70 -13.46 9.89
N ARG A 161 -6.86 -12.51 10.37
CA ARG A 161 -7.21 -11.63 11.49
C ARG A 161 -8.40 -10.73 11.20
N VAL A 162 -8.50 -10.20 9.98
CA VAL A 162 -9.63 -9.33 9.60
C VAL A 162 -10.82 -10.12 9.03
N GLY A 163 -10.74 -11.45 8.96
CA GLY A 163 -11.86 -12.33 8.59
C GLY A 163 -12.19 -12.33 7.10
N VAL A 164 -11.19 -12.17 6.21
CA VAL A 164 -11.42 -12.17 4.75
C VAL A 164 -10.73 -13.31 4.01
N ALA A 165 -9.92 -14.11 4.69
CA ALA A 165 -9.11 -15.16 4.05
C ALA A 165 -9.94 -16.16 3.22
N GLN A 166 -11.16 -16.50 3.70
CA GLN A 166 -12.06 -17.47 3.07
C GLN A 166 -12.58 -17.04 1.70
N PHE A 167 -12.58 -15.75 1.37
CA PHE A 167 -13.07 -15.24 0.09
C PHE A 167 -12.09 -15.48 -1.06
N PHE A 168 -10.81 -15.67 -0.77
CA PHE A 168 -9.76 -15.70 -1.77
C PHE A 168 -9.29 -17.12 -2.09
N GLU A 169 -9.29 -17.47 -3.38
CA GLU A 169 -8.76 -18.76 -3.83
C GLU A 169 -7.24 -18.84 -3.69
N ARG A 170 -6.53 -17.72 -3.91
CA ARG A 170 -5.06 -17.63 -3.82
C ARG A 170 -4.56 -16.24 -3.46
N ILE A 171 -3.39 -16.22 -2.82
CA ILE A 171 -2.54 -15.04 -2.66
C ILE A 171 -1.34 -15.20 -3.60
N ILE A 172 -1.14 -14.23 -4.46
CA ILE A 172 -0.08 -14.15 -5.45
C ILE A 172 0.91 -13.09 -5.00
N GLU A 173 2.09 -13.53 -4.55
CA GLU A 173 3.20 -12.65 -4.18
C GLU A 173 4.10 -12.42 -5.39
N GLY A 174 4.40 -11.17 -5.70
CA GLY A 174 5.34 -10.80 -6.75
C GLY A 174 5.23 -9.34 -7.18
N PRO A 175 6.21 -8.86 -7.97
CA PRO A 175 6.16 -7.51 -8.51
C PRO A 175 4.92 -7.34 -9.40
N LYS A 176 4.15 -6.31 -9.15
CA LYS A 176 2.94 -5.98 -9.92
C LYS A 176 3.31 -5.40 -11.27
N ALA A 177 3.67 -6.29 -12.20
CA ALA A 177 3.99 -5.97 -13.59
C ALA A 177 2.93 -6.54 -14.54
N PRO A 178 2.76 -6.00 -15.76
CA PRO A 178 1.80 -6.51 -16.73
C PRO A 178 1.93 -8.00 -17.03
N GLU A 179 3.16 -8.52 -17.00
CA GLU A 179 3.48 -9.93 -17.23
C GLU A 179 2.90 -10.84 -16.15
N LEU A 180 2.89 -10.41 -14.89
CA LEU A 180 2.28 -11.16 -13.79
C LEU A 180 0.79 -11.38 -14.06
N TYR A 181 0.06 -10.32 -14.38
CA TYR A 181 -1.39 -10.40 -14.66
C TYR A 181 -1.68 -11.29 -15.86
N ARG A 182 -0.94 -11.14 -16.98
CA ARG A 182 -1.11 -11.98 -18.18
C ARG A 182 -0.86 -13.45 -17.89
N ARG A 183 0.18 -13.77 -17.10
CA ARG A 183 0.49 -15.16 -16.71
C ARG A 183 -0.61 -15.76 -15.84
N VAL A 184 -1.11 -15.03 -14.85
CA VAL A 184 -2.20 -15.52 -14.00
C VAL A 184 -3.47 -15.71 -14.81
N LEU A 185 -3.82 -14.77 -15.69
CA LEU A 185 -4.96 -14.90 -16.58
C LEU A 185 -4.88 -16.14 -17.49
N SER A 186 -3.68 -16.52 -17.94
CA SER A 186 -3.51 -17.75 -18.75
C SER A 186 -3.87 -19.03 -17.97
N PHE A 187 -3.69 -19.04 -16.65
CA PHE A 187 -4.11 -20.16 -15.80
C PHE A 187 -5.60 -20.14 -15.46
N THR A 188 -6.21 -18.96 -15.39
CA THR A 188 -7.62 -18.82 -15.05
C THR A 188 -8.54 -18.93 -16.25
N GLY A 189 -7.99 -19.12 -17.46
CA GLY A 189 -8.75 -19.23 -18.70
C GLY A 189 -8.94 -17.89 -19.42
N ALA A 190 -8.12 -16.87 -19.14
CA ALA A 190 -8.15 -15.54 -19.72
C ALA A 190 -9.59 -14.96 -19.79
N PRO A 191 -10.26 -14.77 -18.67
CA PRO A 191 -11.67 -14.41 -18.63
C PRO A 191 -11.91 -13.08 -19.36
N ALA A 192 -12.99 -12.99 -20.10
CA ALA A 192 -13.42 -11.77 -20.78
C ALA A 192 -13.71 -10.60 -19.82
N ARG A 193 -13.81 -10.90 -18.51
CA ARG A 193 -14.10 -9.96 -17.41
C ARG A 193 -13.08 -10.13 -16.32
N ALA A 194 -11.94 -9.43 -16.46
CA ALA A 194 -10.90 -9.37 -15.45
C ALA A 194 -10.77 -7.94 -14.89
N PHE A 195 -10.70 -7.82 -13.58
CA PHE A 195 -10.63 -6.55 -12.85
C PHE A 195 -9.45 -6.53 -11.89
N MET A 196 -8.88 -5.35 -11.67
CA MET A 196 -7.94 -5.08 -10.59
C MET A 196 -8.48 -3.98 -9.70
N VAL A 197 -8.57 -4.25 -8.40
CA VAL A 197 -8.91 -3.28 -7.35
C VAL A 197 -7.66 -2.98 -6.53
N GLY A 198 -7.28 -1.72 -6.42
CA GLY A 198 -6.10 -1.31 -5.67
C GLY A 198 -6.06 0.16 -5.34
N ASP A 199 -5.16 0.54 -4.42
CA ASP A 199 -5.01 1.90 -3.88
C ASP A 199 -3.87 2.70 -4.53
N GLN A 200 -2.98 2.06 -5.31
CA GLN A 200 -1.82 2.72 -5.91
C GLN A 200 -1.90 2.77 -7.43
N LEU A 201 -1.84 4.00 -7.96
CA LEU A 201 -1.99 4.26 -9.39
C LEU A 201 -0.85 3.68 -10.22
N ASP A 202 0.38 3.75 -9.74
CA ASP A 202 1.58 3.28 -10.44
C ASP A 202 1.82 1.77 -10.27
N ARG A 203 1.36 1.17 -9.18
CA ARG A 203 1.65 -0.23 -8.84
C ARG A 203 0.47 -1.17 -9.08
N ASP A 204 -0.77 -0.70 -8.86
CA ASP A 204 -1.96 -1.51 -9.07
C ASP A 204 -2.62 -1.23 -10.41
N ILE A 205 -2.89 0.04 -10.67
CA ILE A 205 -3.77 0.45 -11.77
C ILE A 205 -3.03 0.42 -13.11
N THR A 206 -1.88 1.08 -13.20
CA THR A 206 -1.13 1.17 -14.47
C THR A 206 -0.71 -0.19 -15.03
N PRO A 207 -0.09 -1.10 -14.26
CA PRO A 207 0.32 -2.39 -14.81
C PRO A 207 -0.86 -3.31 -15.15
N ALA A 208 -1.93 -3.29 -14.35
CA ALA A 208 -3.15 -4.05 -14.64
C ALA A 208 -3.83 -3.56 -15.93
N LYS A 209 -3.95 -2.25 -16.09
CA LYS A 209 -4.49 -1.62 -17.31
C LYS A 209 -3.65 -1.98 -18.54
N THR A 210 -2.33 -1.95 -18.42
CA THR A 210 -1.40 -2.37 -19.49
C THR A 210 -1.54 -3.86 -19.83
N ALA A 211 -1.95 -4.67 -18.89
CA ALA A 211 -2.26 -6.09 -19.13
C ALA A 211 -3.65 -6.34 -19.72
N GLY A 212 -4.49 -5.30 -19.86
CA GLY A 212 -5.83 -5.39 -20.43
C GLY A 212 -6.94 -5.64 -19.41
N LEU A 213 -6.68 -5.52 -18.11
CA LEU A 213 -7.68 -5.59 -17.06
C LEU A 213 -8.47 -4.28 -16.99
N ARG A 214 -9.72 -4.36 -16.55
CA ARG A 214 -10.45 -3.18 -16.06
C ARG A 214 -9.95 -2.81 -14.67
N THR A 215 -9.84 -1.52 -14.41
CA THR A 215 -9.19 -1.02 -13.20
C THR A 215 -10.17 -0.27 -12.31
N ILE A 216 -10.15 -0.59 -11.03
CA ILE A 216 -10.96 0.03 -9.99
C ILE A 216 -10.00 0.63 -8.96
N PHE A 217 -9.89 1.95 -8.96
CA PHE A 217 -9.05 2.67 -8.01
C PHE A 217 -9.83 2.92 -6.72
N PHE A 218 -9.30 2.41 -5.62
CA PHE A 218 -9.82 2.61 -4.28
C PHE A 218 -8.79 3.38 -3.45
N PRO A 219 -8.80 4.72 -3.46
CA PRO A 219 -7.75 5.54 -2.88
C PRO A 219 -7.46 5.17 -1.42
N GLY A 220 -6.19 4.90 -1.10
CA GLY A 220 -5.68 4.79 0.26
C GLY A 220 -5.45 6.16 0.89
N GLY A 221 -5.12 6.18 2.21
CA GLY A 221 -4.90 7.44 2.94
C GLY A 221 -3.62 8.15 2.53
N PHE A 222 -2.51 7.42 2.45
CA PHE A 222 -1.19 7.97 2.12
C PHE A 222 -0.79 7.63 0.69
N GLN A 223 -0.40 8.67 -0.06
CA GLN A 223 0.17 8.51 -1.40
C GLN A 223 1.62 9.04 -1.42
N PRO A 224 2.61 8.25 -1.87
CA PRO A 224 3.97 8.74 -2.05
C PRO A 224 4.03 9.94 -3.00
N ARG A 225 4.95 10.85 -2.77
CA ARG A 225 5.09 12.09 -3.57
C ARG A 225 5.43 11.86 -5.05
N TRP A 226 5.87 10.68 -5.41
CA TRP A 226 6.15 10.27 -6.79
C TRP A 226 4.96 9.56 -7.47
N THR A 227 3.84 9.39 -6.75
CA THR A 227 2.64 8.79 -7.33
C THR A 227 2.12 9.67 -8.48
N PRO A 228 1.83 9.12 -9.66
CA PRO A 228 1.28 9.89 -10.76
C PRO A 228 -0.11 10.44 -10.41
N ALA A 229 -0.50 11.52 -11.08
CA ALA A 229 -1.84 12.06 -10.93
C ALA A 229 -2.90 11.11 -11.53
N VAL A 230 -4.11 11.10 -10.95
CA VAL A 230 -5.23 10.25 -11.41
C VAL A 230 -5.57 10.53 -12.88
N GLU A 231 -5.49 11.79 -13.30
CA GLU A 231 -5.74 12.25 -14.67
C GLU A 231 -4.75 11.69 -15.70
N GLN A 232 -3.56 11.32 -15.26
CA GLN A 232 -2.53 10.70 -16.10
C GLN A 232 -2.79 9.21 -16.29
N VAL A 233 -3.18 8.50 -15.22
CA VAL A 233 -3.40 7.05 -15.22
C VAL A 233 -4.80 6.70 -15.75
N ARG A 234 -5.81 7.48 -15.39
CA ARG A 234 -7.21 7.31 -15.80
C ARG A 234 -7.73 5.90 -15.51
N PRO A 235 -7.91 5.53 -14.24
CA PRO A 235 -8.57 4.28 -13.89
C PRO A 235 -9.95 4.22 -14.51
N ASP A 236 -10.43 3.01 -14.85
CA ASP A 236 -11.76 2.86 -15.47
C ASP A 236 -12.88 3.22 -14.48
N TYR A 237 -12.63 2.98 -13.19
CA TYR A 237 -13.53 3.33 -12.09
C TYR A 237 -12.74 3.87 -10.90
N THR A 238 -13.38 4.76 -10.12
CA THR A 238 -12.91 5.19 -8.80
C THR A 238 -14.05 5.00 -7.81
N ILE A 239 -13.75 4.44 -6.64
CA ILE A 239 -14.72 4.14 -5.59
C ILE A 239 -14.30 4.77 -4.26
N ALA A 240 -15.28 5.03 -3.41
CA ALA A 240 -15.09 5.51 -2.04
C ALA A 240 -15.21 4.40 -0.98
N SER A 241 -15.88 3.29 -1.34
CA SER A 241 -16.08 2.13 -0.48
C SER A 241 -16.04 0.85 -1.32
N PHE A 242 -15.52 -0.24 -0.73
CA PHE A 242 -15.33 -1.49 -1.47
C PHE A 242 -16.65 -2.20 -1.84
N ASP A 243 -17.73 -1.92 -1.15
CA ASP A 243 -19.07 -2.43 -1.48
C ASP A 243 -19.63 -1.90 -2.83
N GLU A 244 -18.97 -0.93 -3.45
CA GLU A 244 -19.25 -0.49 -4.82
C GLU A 244 -18.68 -1.44 -5.90
N VAL A 245 -17.69 -2.30 -5.54
CA VAL A 245 -17.02 -3.20 -6.50
C VAL A 245 -17.96 -4.19 -7.16
N PRO A 246 -18.90 -4.86 -6.45
CA PRO A 246 -19.85 -5.79 -7.05
C PRO A 246 -20.65 -5.17 -8.19
N ASP A 247 -21.20 -3.96 -8.03
CA ASP A 247 -21.99 -3.29 -9.05
C ASP A 247 -21.18 -3.03 -10.34
N ILE A 248 -19.90 -2.72 -10.20
CA ILE A 248 -18.98 -2.54 -11.32
C ILE A 248 -18.70 -3.87 -12.02
N VAL A 249 -18.33 -4.89 -11.24
CA VAL A 249 -17.96 -6.22 -11.76
C VAL A 249 -19.13 -6.91 -12.42
N LEU A 250 -20.33 -6.77 -11.86
CA LEU A 250 -21.57 -7.39 -12.37
C LEU A 250 -22.23 -6.56 -13.49
N GLY A 251 -21.67 -5.38 -13.83
CA GLY A 251 -22.15 -4.55 -14.96
C GLY A 251 -23.36 -3.68 -14.63
N GLN A 252 -23.67 -3.45 -13.36
CA GLN A 252 -24.77 -2.60 -12.90
C GLN A 252 -24.37 -1.11 -12.91
N ARG A 253 -23.06 -0.81 -12.81
CA ARG A 253 -22.49 0.54 -12.86
C ARG A 253 -21.78 0.80 -14.18
N ARG A 254 -22.07 1.90 -14.87
CA ARG A 254 -21.35 2.31 -16.08
C ARG A 254 -19.98 2.90 -15.71
N ALA A 255 -18.98 2.69 -16.57
CA ALA A 255 -17.69 3.35 -16.42
C ALA A 255 -17.87 4.87 -16.39
N THR A 256 -17.15 5.56 -15.52
CA THR A 256 -17.09 7.03 -15.51
C THR A 256 -16.52 7.47 -16.85
N ALA A 257 -17.36 8.07 -17.71
CA ALA A 257 -16.88 8.69 -18.92
C ALA A 257 -15.80 9.70 -18.56
N ALA A 258 -14.59 9.51 -19.11
CA ALA A 258 -13.52 10.50 -19.02
C ALA A 258 -14.13 11.83 -19.48
N GLY A 259 -14.10 12.83 -18.56
CA GLY A 259 -14.81 14.09 -18.71
C GLY A 259 -14.62 14.71 -20.08
N SER A 260 -15.68 14.70 -20.86
CA SER A 260 -15.88 15.65 -21.95
C SER A 260 -16.14 17.00 -21.28
N LYS A 261 -15.11 17.82 -21.19
CA LYS A 261 -15.29 19.27 -21.07
C LYS A 261 -14.91 19.88 -22.41
N ALA A 262 -15.96 20.38 -23.06
CA ALA A 262 -15.85 21.32 -24.16
C ALA A 262 -15.13 22.60 -23.69
#